data_374761d2280a0805b8f3a4f2ee29b139
#
_entry.id   374761d2280a0805b8f3a4f2ee29b139
#
_cell.length_a   1.000
_cell.length_b   1.000
_cell.length_c   1.000
_cell.angle_alpha   90.00
_cell.angle_beta   90.00
_cell.angle_gamma   90.00
#
_symmetry.space_group_name_H-M   'P 1'
#
loop_
_entity.id
_entity.type
_entity.pdbx_description
1 polymer ?
#
loop_
_entity_poly.entity_id
_entity_poly.type
_entity_poly.pdbx_seq_one_letter_code
_entity_poly.pdbx_strand_id
1 'polypeptide(L)'
;MSLATRSTADERMDTDCVDYDDYRHCLRDLARVNTVTLTPRPTLAWLAREMAGKKSFSLLDVACGHGDILRRIDRWAKRNGIVARLEGVDLNPWSVRAAREATPDSTGITFHTADVFTFQPEGDGFDYIISSQFTHHLSDDTVVRFIRWMETNARRGWFIGDLHRHWFPYYGFGVLAWLARWHPFVLSDGRISIARSFVRDDWRRLIRAAGLTDADVDISWHLPFRLCVARRCPDR
;
A
#
# COMPACT_ATOMS: atom_id res chain seq x y z
N MET A 1 24.15 1.22 8.85
CA MET A 1 23.26 0.12 8.44
C MET A 1 23.54 -0.17 6.97
N SER A 2 23.76 -1.42 6.58
CA SER A 2 23.98 -1.78 5.15
C SER A 2 22.63 -1.76 4.42
N LEU A 3 22.60 -1.20 3.21
CA LEU A 3 21.44 -1.25 2.30
C LEU A 3 21.58 -2.32 1.22
N ALA A 4 22.63 -3.19 1.33
CA ALA A 4 22.85 -4.27 0.36
C ALA A 4 21.74 -5.33 0.42
N THR A 5 21.25 -5.63 1.63
CA THR A 5 20.15 -6.57 1.88
C THR A 5 19.00 -5.86 2.60
N ARG A 6 17.80 -6.46 2.55
CA ARG A 6 16.65 -5.96 3.31
C ARG A 6 16.92 -6.03 4.82
N SER A 7 16.58 -4.98 5.52
CA SER A 7 16.62 -4.97 6.99
C SER A 7 15.49 -5.83 7.56
N THR A 8 15.73 -6.43 8.72
CA THR A 8 14.73 -7.16 9.50
C THR A 8 14.37 -6.41 10.80
N ALA A 9 14.87 -5.17 10.97
CA ALA A 9 14.56 -4.37 12.15
C ALA A 9 13.07 -4.02 12.18
N ASP A 10 12.45 -4.13 13.35
CA ASP A 10 11.04 -3.78 13.54
C ASP A 10 10.85 -2.27 13.62
N GLU A 11 9.70 -1.80 13.15
CA GLU A 11 9.28 -0.42 13.28
C GLU A 11 8.69 -0.18 14.68
N ARG A 12 8.96 0.98 15.25
CA ARG A 12 8.50 1.30 16.60
C ARG A 12 6.99 1.38 16.70
N MET A 13 6.34 1.81 15.64
CA MET A 13 4.88 1.86 15.55
C MET A 13 4.25 0.46 15.67
N ASP A 14 4.98 -0.60 15.28
CA ASP A 14 4.50 -1.99 15.37
C ASP A 14 4.78 -2.63 16.73
N THR A 15 5.74 -2.10 17.50
CA THR A 15 6.26 -2.74 18.73
C THR A 15 6.02 -1.95 20.00
N ASP A 16 6.03 -0.62 19.92
CA ASP A 16 5.90 0.23 21.11
C ASP A 16 4.43 0.26 21.59
N CYS A 17 4.23 0.14 22.89
CA CYS A 17 2.91 0.32 23.50
C CYS A 17 2.55 1.80 23.50
N VAL A 18 1.65 2.19 22.61
CA VAL A 18 1.07 3.53 22.51
C VAL A 18 -0.42 3.48 22.81
N ASP A 19 -1.03 4.59 23.18
CA ASP A 19 -2.49 4.67 23.24
C ASP A 19 -3.08 4.92 21.85
N TYR A 20 -4.42 4.81 21.76
CA TYR A 20 -5.12 5.00 20.49
C TYR A 20 -4.95 6.41 19.91
N ASP A 21 -4.94 7.44 20.75
CA ASP A 21 -4.84 8.82 20.26
C ASP A 21 -3.47 9.12 19.68
N ASP A 22 -2.40 8.60 20.28
CA ASP A 22 -1.03 8.69 19.76
C ASP A 22 -0.88 7.89 18.45
N TYR A 23 -1.40 6.66 18.41
CA TYR A 23 -1.46 5.86 17.19
C TYR A 23 -2.21 6.56 16.05
N ARG A 24 -3.38 7.12 16.34
CA ARG A 24 -4.18 7.89 15.39
C ARG A 24 -3.45 9.14 14.88
N HIS A 25 -2.70 9.83 15.76
CA HIS A 25 -1.83 10.95 15.37
C HIS A 25 -0.75 10.50 14.39
N CYS A 26 -0.07 9.40 14.68
CA CYS A 26 0.94 8.81 13.79
C CYS A 26 0.35 8.50 12.41
N LEU A 27 -0.79 7.83 12.33
CA LEU A 27 -1.48 7.54 11.07
C LEU A 27 -1.84 8.80 10.27
N ARG A 28 -2.26 9.88 10.94
CA ARG A 28 -2.52 11.17 10.27
C ARG A 28 -1.26 11.77 9.68
N ASP A 29 -0.14 11.70 10.39
CA ASP A 29 1.13 12.23 9.90
C ASP A 29 1.64 11.37 8.75
N LEU A 30 1.50 10.03 8.79
CA LEU A 30 1.78 9.15 7.66
C LEU A 30 0.94 9.51 6.42
N ALA A 31 -0.35 9.84 6.58
CA ALA A 31 -1.19 10.30 5.47
C ALA A 31 -0.72 11.65 4.89
N ARG A 32 -0.16 12.55 5.72
CA ARG A 32 0.50 13.78 5.26
C ARG A 32 1.79 13.50 4.52
N VAL A 33 2.63 12.61 5.06
CA VAL A 33 3.85 12.11 4.40
C VAL A 33 3.50 11.54 3.03
N ASN A 34 2.49 10.67 2.93
CA ASN A 34 2.00 10.11 1.68
C ASN A 34 1.60 11.19 0.67
N THR A 35 1.04 12.30 1.14
CA THR A 35 0.69 13.44 0.29
C THR A 35 1.94 14.15 -0.23
N VAL A 36 2.87 14.51 0.66
CA VAL A 36 4.10 15.24 0.32
C VAL A 36 5.01 14.38 -0.57
N THR A 37 5.11 13.09 -0.29
CA THR A 37 5.93 12.14 -1.05
C THR A 37 5.21 11.53 -2.25
N LEU A 38 4.05 12.08 -2.64
CA LEU A 38 3.28 11.70 -3.83
C LEU A 38 2.94 10.19 -3.92
N THR A 39 2.90 9.50 -2.77
CA THR A 39 2.67 8.05 -2.66
C THR A 39 1.44 7.56 -3.44
N PRO A 40 0.28 8.26 -3.44
CA PRO A 40 -0.91 7.81 -4.17
C PRO A 40 -0.82 7.94 -5.70
N ARG A 41 0.14 8.73 -6.22
CA ARG A 41 0.20 9.02 -7.67
C ARG A 41 0.37 7.80 -8.55
N PRO A 42 1.31 6.87 -8.28
CA PRO A 42 1.48 5.66 -9.10
C PRO A 42 0.21 4.81 -9.12
N THR A 43 -0.42 4.60 -7.96
CA THR A 43 -1.67 3.83 -7.83
C THR A 43 -2.79 4.45 -8.66
N LEU A 44 -3.01 5.77 -8.53
CA LEU A 44 -4.04 6.47 -9.30
C LEU A 44 -3.75 6.47 -10.80
N ALA A 45 -2.49 6.62 -11.21
CA ALA A 45 -2.10 6.59 -12.61
C ALA A 45 -2.29 5.18 -13.22
N TRP A 46 -1.96 4.13 -12.47
CA TRP A 46 -2.22 2.76 -12.88
C TRP A 46 -3.72 2.51 -13.01
N LEU A 47 -4.51 2.84 -11.98
CA LEU A 47 -5.96 2.65 -11.99
C LEU A 47 -6.63 3.42 -13.13
N ALA A 48 -6.19 4.64 -13.43
CA ALA A 48 -6.71 5.41 -14.55
C ALA A 48 -6.49 4.73 -15.90
N ARG A 49 -5.34 4.06 -16.08
CA ARG A 49 -5.06 3.26 -17.29
C ARG A 49 -5.96 2.02 -17.36
N GLU A 50 -6.13 1.33 -16.23
CA GLU A 50 -6.99 0.13 -16.18
C GLU A 50 -8.47 0.45 -16.39
N MET A 51 -8.88 1.65 -16.02
CA MET A 51 -10.27 2.13 -16.14
C MET A 51 -10.58 2.83 -17.47
N ALA A 52 -9.62 2.91 -18.39
CA ALA A 52 -9.86 3.53 -19.69
C ALA A 52 -11.06 2.87 -20.40
N GLY A 53 -12.10 3.66 -20.68
CA GLY A 53 -13.35 3.20 -21.32
C GLY A 53 -14.32 2.43 -20.41
N LYS A 54 -13.98 2.21 -19.13
CA LYS A 54 -14.84 1.50 -18.17
C LYS A 54 -15.63 2.49 -17.31
N LYS A 55 -16.82 2.06 -16.83
CA LYS A 55 -17.72 2.92 -16.03
C LYS A 55 -17.86 2.51 -14.59
N SER A 56 -17.39 1.31 -14.23
CA SER A 56 -17.47 0.82 -12.86
C SER A 56 -16.35 -0.17 -12.55
N PHE A 57 -16.01 -0.27 -11.26
CA PHE A 57 -15.07 -1.28 -10.73
C PHE A 57 -15.30 -1.51 -9.24
N SER A 58 -14.78 -2.65 -8.77
CA SER A 58 -14.60 -2.95 -7.36
C SER A 58 -13.11 -3.02 -7.01
N LEU A 59 -12.73 -2.50 -5.83
CA LEU A 59 -11.35 -2.46 -5.41
C LEU A 59 -11.19 -2.73 -3.91
N LEU A 60 -10.23 -3.59 -3.58
CA LEU A 60 -9.78 -3.84 -2.23
C LEU A 60 -8.39 -3.21 -2.00
N ASP A 61 -8.25 -2.45 -0.92
CA ASP A 61 -6.97 -1.95 -0.42
C ASP A 61 -6.51 -2.78 0.77
N VAL A 62 -5.41 -3.49 0.63
CA VAL A 62 -4.86 -4.39 1.66
C VAL A 62 -3.83 -3.64 2.50
N ALA A 63 -3.96 -3.76 3.83
CA ALA A 63 -3.26 -2.96 4.83
C ALA A 63 -3.56 -1.47 4.60
N CYS A 64 -4.85 -1.15 4.60
CA CYS A 64 -5.36 0.16 4.20
C CYS A 64 -5.02 1.30 5.21
N GLY A 65 -4.52 0.98 6.39
CA GLY A 65 -4.10 1.92 7.42
C GLY A 65 -5.17 2.98 7.71
N HIS A 66 -4.84 4.25 7.47
CA HIS A 66 -5.76 5.37 7.67
C HIS A 66 -6.83 5.51 6.55
N GLY A 67 -6.80 4.71 5.49
CA GLY A 67 -7.74 4.75 4.37
C GLY A 67 -7.58 5.95 3.43
N ASP A 68 -6.47 6.67 3.48
CA ASP A 68 -6.26 7.89 2.69
C ASP A 68 -6.20 7.62 1.17
N ILE A 69 -5.69 6.47 0.75
CA ILE A 69 -5.68 6.06 -0.67
C ILE A 69 -7.10 5.81 -1.16
N LEU A 70 -7.91 5.07 -0.41
CA LEU A 70 -9.32 4.81 -0.77
C LEU A 70 -10.12 6.10 -0.91
N ARG A 71 -9.97 7.06 0.03
CA ARG A 71 -10.62 8.38 -0.09
C ARG A 71 -10.14 9.18 -1.30
N ARG A 72 -8.92 8.97 -1.78
CA ARG A 72 -8.41 9.61 -3.01
C ARG A 72 -8.97 8.93 -4.25
N ILE A 73 -9.08 7.61 -4.24
CA ILE A 73 -9.70 6.82 -5.32
C ILE A 73 -11.18 7.19 -5.46
N ASP A 74 -11.93 7.28 -4.36
CA ASP A 74 -13.33 7.71 -4.35
C ASP A 74 -13.50 9.08 -5.03
N ARG A 75 -12.71 10.08 -4.60
CA ARG A 75 -12.75 11.41 -5.21
C ARG A 75 -12.37 11.41 -6.69
N TRP A 76 -11.38 10.59 -7.07
CA TRP A 76 -10.99 10.44 -8.46
C TRP A 76 -12.11 9.78 -9.28
N ALA A 77 -12.70 8.70 -8.80
CA ALA A 77 -13.80 8.00 -9.45
C ALA A 77 -15.02 8.93 -9.68
N LYS A 78 -15.45 9.63 -8.64
CA LYS A 78 -16.55 10.59 -8.70
C LYS A 78 -16.31 11.72 -9.73
N ARG A 79 -15.10 12.27 -9.77
CA ARG A 79 -14.72 13.32 -10.76
C ARG A 79 -14.73 12.82 -12.20
N ASN A 80 -14.55 11.53 -12.41
CA ASN A 80 -14.52 10.91 -13.74
C ASN A 80 -15.83 10.20 -14.10
N GLY A 81 -16.88 10.30 -13.29
CA GLY A 81 -18.18 9.67 -13.50
C GLY A 81 -18.11 8.14 -13.47
N ILE A 82 -17.20 7.59 -12.63
CA ILE A 82 -16.99 6.16 -12.47
C ILE A 82 -17.63 5.71 -11.15
N VAL A 83 -18.40 4.62 -11.20
CA VAL A 83 -18.97 3.97 -10.01
C VAL A 83 -17.93 3.03 -9.42
N ALA A 84 -17.57 3.25 -8.15
CA ALA A 84 -16.55 2.45 -7.47
C ALA A 84 -17.11 1.82 -6.19
N ARG A 85 -16.99 0.48 -6.07
CA ARG A 85 -17.12 -0.24 -4.79
C ARG A 85 -15.73 -0.33 -4.17
N LEU A 86 -15.53 0.35 -3.05
CA LEU A 86 -14.24 0.49 -2.40
C LEU A 86 -14.26 -0.12 -1.01
N GLU A 87 -13.33 -1.04 -0.76
CA GLU A 87 -13.18 -1.68 0.55
C GLU A 87 -11.72 -1.65 0.98
N GLY A 88 -11.50 -1.55 2.30
CA GLY A 88 -10.18 -1.63 2.91
C GLY A 88 -10.15 -2.74 3.95
N VAL A 89 -9.07 -3.50 3.98
CA VAL A 89 -8.80 -4.49 5.03
C VAL A 89 -7.49 -4.16 5.73
N ASP A 90 -7.50 -4.22 7.05
CA ASP A 90 -6.31 -4.06 7.89
C ASP A 90 -6.37 -5.02 9.07
N LEU A 91 -5.22 -5.56 9.47
CA LEU A 91 -5.13 -6.47 10.61
C LEU A 91 -5.31 -5.72 11.93
N ASN A 92 -4.87 -4.46 11.98
CA ASN A 92 -4.93 -3.65 13.21
C ASN A 92 -6.31 -2.98 13.36
N PRO A 93 -7.08 -3.30 14.41
CA PRO A 93 -8.40 -2.72 14.64
C PRO A 93 -8.36 -1.20 14.87
N TRP A 94 -7.24 -0.66 15.35
CA TRP A 94 -7.07 0.78 15.52
C TRP A 94 -6.91 1.51 14.17
N SER A 95 -6.22 0.89 13.22
CA SER A 95 -6.16 1.39 11.84
C SER A 95 -7.55 1.50 11.25
N VAL A 96 -8.34 0.44 11.35
CA VAL A 96 -9.71 0.38 10.85
C VAL A 96 -10.61 1.41 11.53
N ARG A 97 -10.50 1.56 12.85
CA ARG A 97 -11.21 2.59 13.61
C ARG A 97 -10.84 3.99 13.12
N ALA A 98 -9.56 4.30 13.00
CA ALA A 98 -9.06 5.59 12.54
C ALA A 98 -9.46 5.88 11.08
N ALA A 99 -9.47 4.85 10.21
CA ALA A 99 -9.94 4.97 8.84
C ALA A 99 -11.43 5.33 8.76
N ARG A 100 -12.27 4.67 9.56
CA ARG A 100 -13.72 4.98 9.66
C ARG A 100 -13.96 6.39 10.18
N GLU A 101 -13.30 6.79 11.28
CA GLU A 101 -13.41 8.14 11.85
C GLU A 101 -13.00 9.25 10.84
N ALA A 102 -12.03 8.97 9.96
CA ALA A 102 -11.52 9.92 8.98
C ALA A 102 -12.28 9.92 7.64
N THR A 103 -13.23 8.99 7.45
CA THR A 103 -13.93 8.78 6.18
C THR A 103 -15.39 9.17 6.32
N PRO A 104 -15.90 10.15 5.54
CA PRO A 104 -17.32 10.50 5.56
C PRO A 104 -18.21 9.32 5.12
N ASP A 105 -19.32 9.09 5.82
CA ASP A 105 -20.29 8.03 5.51
C ASP A 105 -20.82 8.11 4.07
N SER A 106 -20.91 9.32 3.52
CA SER A 106 -21.34 9.58 2.15
C SER A 106 -20.43 9.03 1.06
N THR A 107 -19.25 8.49 1.41
CA THR A 107 -18.35 7.85 0.44
C THR A 107 -18.76 6.42 0.11
N GLY A 108 -19.41 5.71 1.02
CA GLY A 108 -19.75 4.29 0.89
C GLY A 108 -18.53 3.36 0.96
N ILE A 109 -17.37 3.85 1.46
CA ILE A 109 -16.17 3.01 1.65
C ILE A 109 -16.36 2.13 2.87
N THR A 110 -16.15 0.82 2.72
CA THR A 110 -16.24 -0.15 3.82
C THR A 110 -14.84 -0.53 4.32
N PHE A 111 -14.69 -0.70 5.64
CA PHE A 111 -13.43 -1.10 6.26
C PHE A 111 -13.62 -2.34 7.13
N HIS A 112 -12.71 -3.32 6.97
CA HIS A 112 -12.73 -4.61 7.66
C HIS A 112 -11.49 -4.79 8.53
N THR A 113 -11.66 -5.30 9.75
CA THR A 113 -10.55 -5.77 10.58
C THR A 113 -10.38 -7.27 10.34
N ALA A 114 -9.37 -7.67 9.60
CA ALA A 114 -9.10 -9.07 9.30
C ALA A 114 -7.65 -9.30 8.84
N ASP A 115 -7.16 -10.54 9.01
CA ASP A 115 -5.99 -11.01 8.29
C ASP A 115 -6.37 -11.25 6.83
N VAL A 116 -5.65 -10.62 5.91
CA VAL A 116 -5.89 -10.73 4.47
C VAL A 116 -5.89 -12.18 3.99
N PHE A 117 -5.07 -13.05 4.57
CA PHE A 117 -4.96 -14.45 4.16
C PHE A 117 -6.18 -15.31 4.56
N THR A 118 -7.01 -14.81 5.45
CA THR A 118 -8.27 -15.46 5.87
C THR A 118 -9.50 -14.64 5.47
N PHE A 119 -9.28 -13.42 4.97
CA PHE A 119 -10.37 -12.56 4.52
C PHE A 119 -11.07 -13.14 3.30
N GLN A 120 -12.38 -13.28 3.39
CA GLN A 120 -13.23 -13.77 2.31
C GLN A 120 -14.03 -12.58 1.76
N PRO A 121 -13.75 -12.13 0.52
CA PRO A 121 -14.55 -11.09 -0.12
C PRO A 121 -16.01 -11.54 -0.29
N GLU A 122 -16.95 -10.64 -0.04
CA GLU A 122 -18.35 -10.90 -0.35
C GLU A 122 -18.60 -10.87 -1.87
N GLY A 123 -19.50 -11.76 -2.34
CA GLY A 123 -19.89 -11.87 -3.76
C GLY A 123 -18.75 -12.33 -4.66
N ASP A 124 -18.65 -11.72 -5.85
CA ASP A 124 -17.70 -12.14 -6.91
C ASP A 124 -16.26 -11.64 -6.67
N GLY A 125 -15.90 -11.18 -5.48
CA GLY A 125 -14.58 -10.62 -5.18
C GLY A 125 -14.36 -9.21 -5.74
N PHE A 126 -13.11 -8.88 -6.07
CA PHE A 126 -12.72 -7.54 -6.51
C PHE A 126 -12.12 -7.54 -7.91
N ASP A 127 -12.47 -6.52 -8.71
CA ASP A 127 -11.81 -6.30 -10.00
C ASP A 127 -10.32 -6.03 -9.80
N TYR A 128 -10.00 -5.18 -8.83
CA TYR A 128 -8.63 -4.78 -8.53
C TYR A 128 -8.30 -4.94 -7.05
N ILE A 129 -7.07 -5.37 -6.78
CA ILE A 129 -6.50 -5.40 -5.44
C ILE A 129 -5.27 -4.50 -5.43
N ILE A 130 -5.21 -3.61 -4.45
CA ILE A 130 -4.03 -2.76 -4.25
C ILE A 130 -3.43 -2.96 -2.86
N SER A 131 -2.18 -2.63 -2.73
CA SER A 131 -1.52 -2.48 -1.44
C SER A 131 -0.44 -1.40 -1.53
N SER A 132 -0.34 -0.58 -0.51
CA SER A 132 0.60 0.54 -0.50
C SER A 132 1.38 0.60 0.79
N GLN A 133 2.71 0.60 0.67
CA GLN A 133 3.64 0.69 1.81
C GLN A 133 3.39 -0.39 2.88
N PHE A 134 3.13 -1.60 2.45
CA PHE A 134 2.85 -2.75 3.31
C PHE A 134 3.85 -3.88 3.13
N THR A 135 4.24 -4.19 1.90
CA THR A 135 5.02 -5.39 1.62
C THR A 135 6.40 -5.39 2.27
N HIS A 136 6.96 -4.22 2.57
CA HIS A 136 8.22 -4.13 3.31
C HIS A 136 8.14 -4.58 4.78
N HIS A 137 6.94 -4.64 5.38
CA HIS A 137 6.74 -5.25 6.70
C HIS A 137 6.78 -6.78 6.67
N LEU A 138 6.64 -7.41 5.50
CA LEU A 138 6.55 -8.85 5.34
C LEU A 138 7.93 -9.50 5.13
N SER A 139 8.07 -10.75 5.60
CA SER A 139 9.17 -11.62 5.19
C SER A 139 9.07 -11.97 3.69
N ASP A 140 10.16 -12.36 3.06
CA ASP A 140 10.18 -12.76 1.64
C ASP A 140 9.16 -13.87 1.35
N ASP A 141 9.05 -14.88 2.21
CA ASP A 141 8.08 -15.98 2.05
C ASP A 141 6.63 -15.47 2.16
N THR A 142 6.38 -14.53 3.06
CA THR A 142 5.06 -13.92 3.21
C THR A 142 4.72 -13.02 2.03
N VAL A 143 5.70 -12.31 1.45
CA VAL A 143 5.49 -11.56 0.20
C VAL A 143 5.12 -12.49 -0.95
N VAL A 144 5.81 -13.62 -1.10
CA VAL A 144 5.48 -14.64 -2.11
C VAL A 144 4.05 -15.17 -1.92
N ARG A 145 3.68 -15.47 -0.67
CA ARG A 145 2.30 -15.89 -0.33
C ARG A 145 1.28 -14.80 -0.66
N PHE A 146 1.61 -13.54 -0.39
CA PHE A 146 0.75 -12.39 -0.67
C PHE A 146 0.55 -12.16 -2.17
N ILE A 147 1.60 -12.27 -2.98
CA ILE A 147 1.50 -12.19 -4.45
C ILE A 147 0.57 -13.30 -4.97
N ARG A 148 0.73 -14.54 -4.51
CA ARG A 148 -0.15 -15.66 -4.90
C ARG A 148 -1.59 -15.42 -4.48
N TRP A 149 -1.80 -14.86 -3.28
CA TRP A 149 -3.13 -14.52 -2.80
C TRP A 149 -3.78 -13.44 -3.69
N MET A 150 -3.06 -12.38 -4.05
CA MET A 150 -3.56 -11.37 -4.97
C MET A 150 -3.88 -11.94 -6.35
N GLU A 151 -2.99 -12.79 -6.89
CA GLU A 151 -3.20 -13.47 -8.18
C GLU A 151 -4.46 -14.33 -8.21
N THR A 152 -4.81 -14.94 -7.07
CA THR A 152 -6.02 -15.76 -6.94
C THR A 152 -7.29 -14.93 -6.81
N ASN A 153 -7.22 -13.79 -6.11
CA ASN A 153 -8.40 -13.03 -5.68
C ASN A 153 -8.70 -11.78 -6.52
N ALA A 154 -7.73 -11.27 -7.30
CA ALA A 154 -7.96 -10.16 -8.22
C ALA A 154 -8.49 -10.67 -9.56
N ARG A 155 -9.63 -10.14 -10.01
CA ARG A 155 -10.24 -10.56 -11.28
C ARG A 155 -9.56 -9.95 -12.50
N ARG A 156 -9.14 -8.70 -12.42
CA ARG A 156 -8.57 -7.93 -13.56
C ARG A 156 -7.14 -7.52 -13.35
N GLY A 157 -6.71 -7.36 -12.09
CA GLY A 157 -5.32 -7.01 -11.81
C GLY A 157 -5.08 -6.56 -10.38
N TRP A 158 -3.79 -6.43 -10.08
CA TRP A 158 -3.36 -5.96 -8.78
C TRP A 158 -2.16 -5.01 -8.90
N PHE A 159 -1.98 -4.21 -7.86
CA PHE A 159 -0.92 -3.21 -7.80
C PHE A 159 -0.32 -3.13 -6.40
N ILE A 160 1.00 -3.22 -6.32
CA ILE A 160 1.79 -2.96 -5.12
C ILE A 160 2.58 -1.68 -5.33
N GLY A 161 2.37 -0.69 -4.46
CA GLY A 161 3.18 0.52 -4.41
C GLY A 161 4.02 0.53 -3.14
N ASP A 162 5.34 0.35 -3.26
CA ASP A 162 6.20 0.35 -2.07
C ASP A 162 7.42 1.27 -2.24
N LEU A 163 8.19 1.42 -1.17
CA LEU A 163 9.40 2.21 -1.13
C LEU A 163 10.53 1.54 -1.94
N HIS A 164 11.44 2.34 -2.43
CA HIS A 164 12.67 1.86 -3.07
C HIS A 164 13.83 1.93 -2.08
N ARG A 165 14.45 0.78 -1.77
CA ARG A 165 15.65 0.70 -0.94
C ARG A 165 16.82 1.37 -1.65
N HIS A 166 17.12 2.62 -1.23
CA HIS A 166 18.18 3.43 -1.83
C HIS A 166 18.78 4.37 -0.78
N TRP A 167 20.09 4.65 -0.88
CA TRP A 167 20.80 5.49 0.09
C TRP A 167 20.25 6.93 0.16
N PHE A 168 19.86 7.49 -0.99
CA PHE A 168 19.40 8.88 -1.04
C PHE A 168 18.13 9.12 -0.22
N PRO A 169 17.00 8.38 -0.40
CA PRO A 169 15.84 8.55 0.46
C PRO A 169 16.14 8.13 1.91
N TYR A 170 17.01 7.16 2.15
CA TYR A 170 17.36 6.72 3.50
C TYR A 170 17.96 7.86 4.35
N TYR A 171 18.86 8.66 3.79
CA TYR A 171 19.42 9.83 4.47
C TYR A 171 18.54 11.07 4.33
N GLY A 172 17.97 11.32 3.15
CA GLY A 172 17.16 12.49 2.85
C GLY A 172 15.83 12.54 3.61
N PHE A 173 15.21 11.37 3.84
CA PHE A 173 13.95 11.31 4.59
C PHE A 173 14.11 11.80 6.04
N GLY A 174 15.22 11.43 6.69
CA GLY A 174 15.51 11.90 8.05
C GLY A 174 15.56 13.43 8.15
N VAL A 175 16.21 14.08 7.17
CA VAL A 175 16.26 15.55 7.10
C VAL A 175 14.87 16.14 6.84
N LEU A 176 14.13 15.58 5.89
CA LEU A 176 12.77 16.04 5.56
C LEU A 176 11.83 15.92 6.77
N ALA A 177 11.82 14.79 7.46
CA ALA A 177 10.95 14.54 8.60
C ALA A 177 11.29 15.48 9.79
N TRP A 178 12.57 15.74 10.00
CA TRP A 178 13.03 16.71 11.01
C TRP A 178 12.58 18.14 10.68
N LEU A 179 12.73 18.59 9.45
CA LEU A 179 12.29 19.91 9.01
C LEU A 179 10.76 20.07 9.08
N ALA A 180 10.01 19.02 8.74
CA ALA A 180 8.56 19.01 8.75
C ALA A 180 7.95 18.85 10.16
N ARG A 181 8.77 18.58 11.18
CA ARG A 181 8.33 18.34 12.57
C ARG A 181 7.28 17.25 12.69
N TRP A 182 7.43 16.17 11.90
CA TRP A 182 6.53 15.02 11.95
C TRP A 182 6.72 14.23 13.26
N HIS A 183 5.75 13.37 13.55
CA HIS A 183 5.76 12.51 14.74
C HIS A 183 7.10 11.75 14.87
N PRO A 184 7.68 11.59 16.09
CA PRO A 184 8.96 10.89 16.29
C PRO A 184 9.02 9.50 15.66
N PHE A 185 7.90 8.75 15.66
CA PHE A 185 7.82 7.44 14.99
C PHE A 185 8.04 7.57 13.48
N VAL A 186 7.43 8.56 12.83
CA VAL A 186 7.64 8.81 11.40
C VAL A 186 9.12 9.05 11.08
N LEU A 187 9.84 9.76 11.97
CA LEU A 187 11.26 10.02 11.81
C LEU A 187 12.11 8.75 11.93
N SER A 188 11.86 7.92 12.94
CA SER A 188 12.61 6.67 13.16
C SER A 188 12.24 5.60 12.15
N ASP A 189 10.94 5.37 11.99
CA ASP A 189 10.41 4.24 11.24
C ASP A 189 10.56 4.43 9.74
N GLY A 190 10.44 5.66 9.23
CA GLY A 190 10.63 5.91 7.80
C GLY A 190 12.01 5.50 7.25
N ARG A 191 13.07 5.57 8.07
CA ARG A 191 14.39 5.04 7.69
C ARG A 191 14.43 3.52 7.75
N ILE A 192 13.76 2.92 8.73
CA ILE A 192 13.63 1.47 8.85
C ILE A 192 12.83 0.93 7.67
N SER A 193 11.68 1.53 7.35
CA SER A 193 10.84 1.18 6.19
C SER A 193 11.63 1.20 4.88
N ILE A 194 12.45 2.26 4.65
CA ILE A 194 13.31 2.34 3.46
C ILE A 194 14.34 1.21 3.45
N ALA A 195 14.94 0.86 4.58
CA ALA A 195 15.92 -0.23 4.67
C ALA A 195 15.28 -1.62 4.52
N ARG A 196 14.03 -1.79 4.90
CA ARG A 196 13.21 -3.02 4.73
C ARG A 196 12.67 -3.18 3.30
N SER A 197 12.61 -2.10 2.53
CA SER A 197 12.04 -2.07 1.19
C SER A 197 12.87 -2.84 0.17
N PHE A 198 12.49 -2.77 -1.07
CA PHE A 198 12.97 -3.61 -2.15
C PHE A 198 13.82 -2.84 -3.16
N VAL A 199 14.70 -3.57 -3.85
CA VAL A 199 15.25 -3.18 -5.14
C VAL A 199 14.59 -4.03 -6.24
N ARG A 200 14.81 -3.66 -7.51
CA ARG A 200 14.19 -4.37 -8.66
C ARG A 200 14.48 -5.87 -8.67
N ASP A 201 15.69 -6.27 -8.30
CA ASP A 201 16.09 -7.68 -8.31
C ASP A 201 15.45 -8.48 -7.19
N ASP A 202 15.14 -7.86 -6.03
CA ASP A 202 14.33 -8.50 -5.00
C ASP A 202 12.93 -8.84 -5.55
N TRP A 203 12.28 -7.88 -6.20
CA TRP A 203 10.96 -8.11 -6.80
C TRP A 203 11.00 -9.20 -7.86
N ARG A 204 11.98 -9.20 -8.76
CA ARG A 204 12.11 -10.26 -9.77
C ARG A 204 12.23 -11.65 -9.13
N ARG A 205 13.04 -11.76 -8.08
CA ARG A 205 13.21 -13.02 -7.33
C ARG A 205 11.88 -13.46 -6.69
N LEU A 206 11.18 -12.55 -6.01
CA LEU A 206 9.92 -12.84 -5.31
C LEU A 206 8.79 -13.20 -6.28
N ILE A 207 8.68 -12.49 -7.41
CA ILE A 207 7.71 -12.75 -8.47
C ILE A 207 7.92 -14.15 -9.06
N ARG A 208 9.16 -14.53 -9.38
CA ARG A 208 9.47 -15.88 -9.87
C ARG A 208 9.18 -16.96 -8.82
N ALA A 209 9.49 -16.71 -7.56
CA ALA A 209 9.12 -17.60 -6.46
C ALA A 209 7.60 -17.74 -6.28
N ALA A 210 6.83 -16.71 -6.63
CA ALA A 210 5.37 -16.77 -6.63
C ALA A 210 4.79 -17.58 -7.82
N GLY A 211 5.62 -17.94 -8.82
CA GLY A 211 5.20 -18.69 -10.00
C GLY A 211 4.88 -17.81 -11.21
N LEU A 212 5.19 -16.52 -11.15
CA LEU A 212 5.03 -15.58 -12.26
C LEU A 212 6.36 -15.36 -12.99
N THR A 213 6.30 -14.82 -14.20
CA THR A 213 7.48 -14.44 -14.99
C THR A 213 7.65 -12.93 -15.04
N ASP A 214 8.83 -12.46 -15.45
CA ASP A 214 9.09 -11.03 -15.63
C ASP A 214 8.22 -10.40 -16.73
N ALA A 215 7.65 -11.20 -17.64
CA ALA A 215 6.71 -10.75 -18.67
C ALA A 215 5.27 -10.56 -18.14
N ASP A 216 4.95 -11.17 -17.01
CA ASP A 216 3.61 -11.12 -16.42
C ASP A 216 3.36 -9.83 -15.64
N VAL A 217 4.41 -9.16 -15.20
CA VAL A 217 4.35 -8.00 -14.29
C VAL A 217 5.15 -6.82 -14.81
N ASP A 218 4.67 -5.61 -14.52
CA ASP A 218 5.40 -4.38 -14.74
C ASP A 218 6.05 -3.93 -13.42
N ILE A 219 7.38 -3.87 -13.38
CA ILE A 219 8.13 -3.30 -12.26
C ILE A 219 8.61 -1.92 -12.67
N SER A 220 7.97 -0.88 -12.14
CA SER A 220 8.23 0.51 -12.52
C SER A 220 8.72 1.36 -11.35
N TRP A 221 9.65 2.25 -11.64
CA TRP A 221 10.12 3.25 -10.69
C TRP A 221 9.34 4.55 -10.85
N HIS A 222 8.96 5.16 -9.74
CA HIS A 222 8.23 6.43 -9.70
C HIS A 222 8.89 7.41 -8.73
N LEU A 223 8.84 8.68 -9.10
CA LEU A 223 9.26 9.79 -8.24
C LEU A 223 8.28 9.97 -7.06
N PRO A 224 8.76 10.25 -5.84
CA PRO A 224 10.14 10.15 -5.36
C PRO A 224 10.40 8.75 -4.75
N PHE A 225 11.29 7.97 -5.36
CA PHE A 225 11.77 6.69 -4.83
C PHE A 225 10.66 5.68 -4.44
N ARG A 226 9.71 5.47 -5.35
CA ARG A 226 8.73 4.39 -5.26
C ARG A 226 9.08 3.31 -6.28
N LEU A 227 9.04 2.06 -5.84
CA LEU A 227 9.18 0.90 -6.72
C LEU A 227 7.85 0.15 -6.69
N CYS A 228 7.17 0.15 -7.83
CA CYS A 228 5.82 -0.40 -7.95
C CYS A 228 5.83 -1.65 -8.79
N VAL A 229 4.96 -2.59 -8.44
CA VAL A 229 4.72 -3.83 -9.18
C VAL A 229 3.25 -3.89 -9.57
N ALA A 230 2.99 -4.03 -10.85
CA ALA A 230 1.64 -4.10 -11.41
C ALA A 230 1.44 -5.38 -12.21
N ARG A 231 0.27 -5.97 -12.11
CA ARG A 231 -0.16 -7.13 -12.87
C ARG A 231 -1.53 -6.88 -13.47
N ARG A 232 -1.68 -7.21 -14.74
CA ARG A 232 -2.99 -7.35 -15.37
C ARG A 232 -3.31 -8.83 -15.44
N CYS A 233 -4.35 -9.26 -14.75
CA CYS A 233 -4.82 -10.64 -14.82
C CYS A 233 -5.52 -10.88 -16.17
N PRO A 234 -5.33 -12.06 -16.79
CA PRO A 234 -6.15 -12.45 -17.93
C PRO A 234 -7.63 -12.43 -17.55
N ASP A 235 -8.49 -12.02 -18.49
CA ASP A 235 -9.94 -12.08 -18.28
C ASP A 235 -10.32 -13.53 -17.91
N ARG A 236 -10.91 -13.70 -16.72
CA ARG A 236 -11.40 -14.98 -16.21
C ARG A 236 -12.90 -15.07 -16.36
#